data_4e06f025f16c8a5fb8d046a2d0a82687
#
_entry.id   4e06f025f16c8a5fb8d046a2d0a82687
#
_cell.length_a   1.000
_cell.length_b   1.000
_cell.length_c   1.000
_cell.angle_alpha   90.00
_cell.angle_beta   90.00
_cell.angle_gamma   90.00
#
_symmetry.space_group_name_H-M   'P 1'
#
loop_
_entity.id
_entity.type
_entity.pdbx_description
1 polymer ?
#
loop_
_entity_poly.entity_id
_entity_poly.type
_entity_poly.pdbx_seq_one_letter_code
_entity_poly.pdbx_strand_id
1 'polypeptide(L)'
;MKKIVVTGGLGFIGSNLIDLLISKNYYVINIDKVTYSSNFYNTLEHKNSKKYKFFKCDIKDKKLKNILLKYKPAAIFNLAAETHVDRSIDSPESFIQSNIVGVFNLLECFKEYSKKHKSKLIHISTDEVYGDILSGRSSESYPYQPSSPYAASKAASDHLVSSYVRTYKIPAMVTNCSNNYGPKQHPEKLIPKLIYNILNNKPLPIYGKGTNSREWIYVKDHCDALLKVFSKGKIGEFYNIGSNKNLNNLQVSKTLINTSKFITKIGKKVKIVFVKDRPGHDVRYALNSNKIKLKLGWKPKTNFRQGIKLTFDWYFKNKKYFKSLSKKDIIKRLGKAW
;
A
#
# COMPACT_ATOMS: atom_id res chain seq x y z
N MET A 1 23.69 1.07 -14.15
CA MET A 1 22.27 0.93 -13.76
C MET A 1 22.13 1.38 -12.32
N LYS A 2 21.20 2.32 -12.04
CA LYS A 2 20.93 2.78 -10.65
C LYS A 2 20.28 1.66 -9.86
N LYS A 3 20.72 1.48 -8.59
CA LYS A 3 20.19 0.47 -7.68
C LYS A 3 19.15 1.13 -6.77
N ILE A 4 18.02 0.46 -6.55
CA ILE A 4 16.91 0.91 -5.73
C ILE A 4 16.57 -0.19 -4.71
N VAL A 5 16.43 0.17 -3.46
CA VAL A 5 15.88 -0.72 -2.43
C VAL A 5 14.36 -0.51 -2.35
N VAL A 6 13.62 -1.61 -2.32
CA VAL A 6 12.19 -1.66 -2.02
C VAL A 6 12.00 -2.53 -0.79
N THR A 7 11.57 -1.98 0.33
CA THR A 7 11.18 -2.78 1.51
C THR A 7 9.69 -3.16 1.41
N GLY A 8 9.33 -4.36 1.88
CA GLY A 8 7.96 -4.87 1.72
C GLY A 8 7.61 -5.22 0.26
N GLY A 9 8.62 -5.61 -0.54
CA GLY A 9 8.45 -5.80 -1.98
C GLY A 9 7.75 -7.10 -2.37
N LEU A 10 7.50 -8.03 -1.45
CA LEU A 10 6.63 -9.19 -1.69
C LEU A 10 5.15 -8.87 -1.45
N GLY A 11 4.85 -7.70 -0.87
CA GLY A 11 3.51 -7.18 -0.68
C GLY A 11 2.90 -6.62 -1.98
N PHE A 12 1.68 -6.10 -1.86
CA PHE A 12 0.86 -5.60 -2.98
C PHE A 12 1.50 -4.41 -3.72
N ILE A 13 1.66 -3.27 -3.05
CA ILE A 13 2.17 -2.06 -3.70
C ILE A 13 3.65 -2.25 -4.06
N GLY A 14 4.44 -2.84 -3.15
CA GLY A 14 5.87 -3.08 -3.35
C GLY A 14 6.18 -3.91 -4.59
N SER A 15 5.42 -4.98 -4.84
CA SER A 15 5.63 -5.82 -6.03
C SER A 15 5.26 -5.11 -7.34
N ASN A 16 4.19 -4.31 -7.36
CA ASN A 16 3.86 -3.49 -8.52
C ASN A 16 4.91 -2.38 -8.77
N LEU A 17 5.49 -1.83 -7.71
CA LEU A 17 6.60 -0.88 -7.83
C LEU A 17 7.86 -1.55 -8.37
N ILE A 18 8.16 -2.79 -7.95
CA ILE A 18 9.27 -3.60 -8.48
C ILE A 18 9.10 -3.82 -9.98
N ASP A 19 7.90 -4.21 -10.44
CA ASP A 19 7.61 -4.37 -11.87
C ASP A 19 7.93 -3.08 -12.65
N LEU A 20 7.46 -1.93 -12.14
CA LEU A 20 7.72 -0.64 -12.77
C LEU A 20 9.21 -0.28 -12.78
N LEU A 21 9.92 -0.46 -11.66
CA LEU A 21 11.34 -0.13 -11.56
C LEU A 21 12.19 -0.98 -12.51
N ILE A 22 11.93 -2.28 -12.61
CA ILE A 22 12.64 -3.19 -13.51
C ILE A 22 12.36 -2.81 -14.97
N SER A 23 11.11 -2.48 -15.32
CA SER A 23 10.75 -2.02 -16.68
C SER A 23 11.43 -0.69 -17.05
N LYS A 24 11.73 0.15 -16.04
CA LYS A 24 12.50 1.40 -16.19
C LYS A 24 14.02 1.24 -16.07
N ASN A 25 14.50 0.01 -16.17
CA ASN A 25 15.92 -0.33 -16.18
C ASN A 25 16.67 -0.02 -14.88
N TYR A 26 15.98 -0.12 -13.70
CA TYR A 26 16.64 -0.09 -12.41
C TYR A 26 17.05 -1.50 -11.96
N TYR A 27 18.11 -1.59 -11.15
CA TYR A 27 18.43 -2.80 -10.39
C TYR A 27 17.70 -2.74 -9.05
N VAL A 28 16.83 -3.69 -8.77
CA VAL A 28 15.98 -3.69 -7.59
C VAL A 28 16.48 -4.65 -6.52
N ILE A 29 16.69 -4.14 -5.31
CA ILE A 29 16.98 -4.92 -4.12
C ILE A 29 15.67 -4.96 -3.31
N ASN A 30 15.00 -6.11 -3.32
CA ASN A 30 13.79 -6.35 -2.54
C ASN A 30 14.16 -6.87 -1.15
N ILE A 31 13.72 -6.16 -0.12
CA ILE A 31 13.90 -6.54 1.29
C ILE A 31 12.50 -6.80 1.88
N ASP A 32 12.25 -8.02 2.36
CA ASP A 32 10.98 -8.39 2.96
C ASP A 32 11.19 -9.40 4.08
N LYS A 33 10.49 -9.24 5.23
CA LYS A 33 10.59 -10.18 6.35
C LYS A 33 9.80 -11.47 6.14
N VAL A 34 8.95 -11.49 5.11
CA VAL A 34 8.05 -12.57 4.75
C VAL A 34 6.99 -12.83 5.82
N THR A 35 5.92 -12.05 5.77
CA THR A 35 4.75 -12.18 6.63
C THR A 35 3.61 -12.93 5.91
N TYR A 36 2.47 -13.08 6.58
CA TYR A 36 1.26 -13.67 5.99
C TYR A 36 0.79 -12.95 4.71
N SER A 37 1.05 -11.65 4.60
CA SER A 37 0.67 -10.81 3.43
C SER A 37 1.72 -10.80 2.33
N SER A 38 2.90 -11.34 2.57
CA SER A 38 3.96 -11.48 1.58
C SER A 38 3.68 -12.67 0.67
N ASN A 39 3.86 -12.48 -0.63
CA ASN A 39 3.64 -13.58 -1.58
C ASN A 39 4.75 -13.61 -2.64
N PHE A 40 5.51 -14.69 -2.70
CA PHE A 40 6.54 -14.92 -3.73
C PHE A 40 5.97 -14.97 -5.14
N TYR A 41 4.69 -15.31 -5.31
CA TYR A 41 4.02 -15.24 -6.60
C TYR A 41 4.04 -13.83 -7.20
N ASN A 42 4.03 -12.81 -6.34
CA ASN A 42 4.04 -11.40 -6.76
C ASN A 42 5.29 -10.97 -7.53
N THR A 43 6.41 -11.66 -7.31
CA THR A 43 7.71 -11.35 -7.94
C THR A 43 8.28 -12.53 -8.71
N LEU A 44 7.46 -13.55 -8.98
CA LEU A 44 7.89 -14.80 -9.63
C LEU A 44 8.54 -14.56 -10.99
N GLU A 45 8.02 -13.63 -11.78
CA GLU A 45 8.54 -13.26 -13.10
C GLU A 45 9.96 -12.66 -13.04
N HIS A 46 10.36 -12.14 -11.87
CA HIS A 46 11.68 -11.53 -11.67
C HIS A 46 12.70 -12.47 -11.01
N LYS A 47 12.30 -13.69 -10.61
CA LYS A 47 13.15 -14.62 -9.85
C LYS A 47 14.53 -14.83 -10.49
N ASN A 48 14.58 -14.95 -11.81
CA ASN A 48 15.79 -15.19 -12.58
C ASN A 48 16.34 -13.92 -13.27
N SER A 49 15.79 -12.75 -12.99
CA SER A 49 16.23 -11.50 -13.60
C SER A 49 17.57 -11.04 -13.03
N LYS A 50 18.53 -10.72 -13.90
CA LYS A 50 19.81 -10.07 -13.52
C LYS A 50 19.61 -8.68 -12.90
N LYS A 51 18.40 -8.11 -12.97
CA LYS A 51 18.05 -6.79 -12.40
C LYS A 51 17.33 -6.88 -11.05
N TYR A 52 17.23 -8.07 -10.46
CA TYR A 52 16.47 -8.28 -9.21
C TYR A 52 17.27 -9.12 -8.22
N LYS A 53 17.24 -8.71 -6.95
CA LYS A 53 17.79 -9.48 -5.84
C LYS A 53 16.86 -9.41 -4.65
N PHE A 54 16.50 -10.55 -4.09
CA PHE A 54 15.70 -10.67 -2.88
C PHE A 54 16.57 -10.93 -1.65
N PHE A 55 16.19 -10.29 -0.52
CA PHE A 55 16.73 -10.55 0.81
C PHE A 55 15.59 -10.75 1.80
N LYS A 56 15.56 -11.91 2.46
CA LYS A 56 14.72 -12.12 3.64
C LYS A 56 15.37 -11.39 4.82
N CYS A 57 14.79 -10.24 5.20
CA CYS A 57 15.31 -9.40 6.27
C CYS A 57 14.18 -8.51 6.80
N ASP A 58 14.05 -8.40 8.12
CA ASP A 58 13.19 -7.39 8.76
C ASP A 58 13.91 -6.04 8.71
N ILE A 59 13.19 -4.95 8.49
CA ILE A 59 13.76 -3.61 8.55
C ILE A 59 14.26 -3.24 9.96
N LYS A 60 13.87 -4.00 11.01
CA LYS A 60 14.43 -3.95 12.35
C LYS A 60 15.83 -4.57 12.48
N ASP A 61 16.24 -5.40 11.53
CA ASP A 61 17.47 -6.16 11.66
C ASP A 61 18.71 -5.30 11.39
N LYS A 62 19.77 -5.53 12.18
CA LYS A 62 21.09 -4.93 11.96
C LYS A 62 21.66 -5.24 10.56
N LYS A 63 21.22 -6.36 9.94
CA LYS A 63 21.60 -6.75 8.56
C LYS A 63 21.24 -5.72 7.51
N LEU A 64 20.21 -4.89 7.77
CA LEU A 64 19.79 -3.83 6.85
C LEU A 64 20.96 -2.91 6.48
N LYS A 65 21.73 -2.44 7.48
CA LYS A 65 22.91 -1.59 7.27
C LYS A 65 23.91 -2.21 6.29
N ASN A 66 24.21 -3.50 6.46
CA ASN A 66 25.16 -4.21 5.59
C ASN A 66 24.65 -4.31 4.14
N ILE A 67 23.35 -4.50 3.95
CA ILE A 67 22.73 -4.51 2.60
C ILE A 67 22.87 -3.14 1.94
N LEU A 68 22.61 -2.05 2.67
CA LEU A 68 22.75 -0.68 2.15
C LEU A 68 24.20 -0.39 1.74
N LEU A 69 25.17 -0.70 2.59
CA LEU A 69 26.59 -0.49 2.33
C LEU A 69 27.08 -1.32 1.13
N LYS A 70 26.65 -2.59 1.01
CA LYS A 70 27.02 -3.47 -0.09
C LYS A 70 26.49 -3.00 -1.45
N TYR A 71 25.21 -2.63 -1.50
CA TYR A 71 24.54 -2.35 -2.78
C TYR A 71 24.59 -0.88 -3.18
N LYS A 72 24.79 0.04 -2.24
CA LYS A 72 24.87 1.49 -2.44
C LYS A 72 23.67 2.03 -3.25
N PRO A 73 22.42 1.85 -2.76
CA PRO A 73 21.24 2.27 -3.49
C PRO A 73 21.13 3.79 -3.63
N ALA A 74 20.64 4.24 -4.79
CA ALA A 74 20.33 5.65 -5.04
C ALA A 74 19.01 6.10 -4.38
N ALA A 75 18.15 5.14 -4.01
CA ALA A 75 16.96 5.39 -3.23
C ALA A 75 16.48 4.15 -2.47
N ILE A 76 15.72 4.41 -1.41
CA ILE A 76 14.96 3.41 -0.65
C ILE A 76 13.49 3.81 -0.70
N PHE A 77 12.62 2.92 -1.19
CA PHE A 77 11.17 3.02 -1.03
C PHE A 77 10.75 2.15 0.15
N ASN A 78 10.31 2.78 1.23
CA ASN A 78 9.91 2.07 2.44
C ASN A 78 8.41 1.77 2.42
N LEU A 79 8.06 0.57 1.93
CA LEU A 79 6.69 0.03 1.94
C LEU A 79 6.50 -1.09 2.98
N ALA A 80 7.57 -1.48 3.71
CA ALA A 80 7.47 -2.47 4.77
C ALA A 80 6.59 -1.94 5.91
N ALA A 81 5.43 -2.56 6.11
CA ALA A 81 4.48 -2.19 7.15
C ALA A 81 3.47 -3.33 7.39
N GLU A 82 2.95 -3.42 8.61
CA GLU A 82 1.66 -4.07 8.86
C GLU A 82 0.54 -3.09 8.47
N THR A 83 -0.49 -3.57 7.73
CA THR A 83 -1.43 -2.65 7.03
C THR A 83 -2.91 -2.99 7.16
N HIS A 84 -3.27 -4.05 7.89
CA HIS A 84 -4.67 -4.47 8.01
C HIS A 84 -5.30 -3.93 9.29
N VAL A 85 -6.20 -2.94 9.17
CA VAL A 85 -6.83 -2.27 10.31
C VAL A 85 -7.47 -3.27 11.28
N ASP A 86 -8.27 -4.22 10.79
CA ASP A 86 -8.92 -5.20 11.67
C ASP A 86 -7.91 -6.05 12.46
N ARG A 87 -6.74 -6.37 11.88
CA ARG A 87 -5.64 -7.02 12.62
C ARG A 87 -5.00 -6.11 13.66
N SER A 88 -4.96 -4.80 13.40
CA SER A 88 -4.43 -3.84 14.38
C SER A 88 -5.34 -3.68 15.60
N ILE A 89 -6.63 -3.91 15.42
CA ILE A 89 -7.61 -3.93 16.52
C ILE A 89 -7.43 -5.21 17.35
N ASP A 90 -7.28 -6.36 16.68
CA ASP A 90 -7.11 -7.66 17.33
C ASP A 90 -5.73 -7.83 18.01
N SER A 91 -4.65 -7.28 17.43
CA SER A 91 -3.27 -7.42 17.90
C SER A 91 -2.39 -6.23 17.46
N PRO A 92 -2.36 -5.12 18.20
CA PRO A 92 -1.65 -3.90 17.84
C PRO A 92 -0.13 -4.01 17.90
N GLU A 93 0.43 -4.92 18.72
CA GLU A 93 1.87 -5.03 18.97
C GLU A 93 2.68 -5.18 17.69
N SER A 94 2.24 -6.02 16.76
CA SER A 94 2.95 -6.24 15.48
C SER A 94 3.05 -4.96 14.63
N PHE A 95 2.08 -4.04 14.77
CA PHE A 95 2.07 -2.73 14.11
C PHE A 95 3.10 -1.78 14.73
N ILE A 96 3.20 -1.74 16.05
CA ILE A 96 4.23 -0.97 16.75
C ILE A 96 5.62 -1.47 16.35
N GLN A 97 5.84 -2.78 16.38
CA GLN A 97 7.13 -3.39 16.05
C GLN A 97 7.55 -3.13 14.59
N SER A 98 6.62 -3.25 13.64
CA SER A 98 6.94 -3.08 12.22
C SER A 98 6.96 -1.62 11.79
N ASN A 99 5.91 -0.85 12.17
CA ASN A 99 5.68 0.48 11.62
C ASN A 99 6.42 1.58 12.39
N ILE A 100 6.76 1.36 13.67
CA ILE A 100 7.49 2.36 14.48
C ILE A 100 8.93 1.89 14.70
N VAL A 101 9.14 0.77 15.40
CA VAL A 101 10.50 0.29 15.71
C VAL A 101 11.28 -0.05 14.44
N GLY A 102 10.63 -0.70 13.47
CA GLY A 102 11.24 -0.99 12.17
C GLY A 102 11.64 0.28 11.39
N VAL A 103 10.76 1.29 11.39
CA VAL A 103 11.07 2.58 10.73
C VAL A 103 12.18 3.32 11.46
N PHE A 104 12.19 3.31 12.81
CA PHE A 104 13.30 3.87 13.59
C PHE A 104 14.64 3.24 13.18
N ASN A 105 14.74 1.91 13.17
CA ASN A 105 15.99 1.24 12.76
C ASN A 105 16.38 1.56 11.29
N LEU A 106 15.41 1.61 10.38
CA LEU A 106 15.66 2.03 9.00
C LEU A 106 16.23 3.45 8.94
N LEU A 107 15.68 4.38 9.72
CA LEU A 107 16.15 5.76 9.79
C LEU A 107 17.56 5.86 10.35
N GLU A 108 17.90 5.11 11.39
CA GLU A 108 19.27 5.05 11.92
C GLU A 108 20.26 4.50 10.89
N CYS A 109 19.90 3.40 10.22
CA CYS A 109 20.73 2.85 9.14
C CYS A 109 20.88 3.84 7.98
N PHE A 110 19.80 4.52 7.59
CA PHE A 110 19.82 5.47 6.48
C PHE A 110 20.56 6.77 6.82
N LYS A 111 20.46 7.25 8.05
CA LYS A 111 21.20 8.40 8.56
C LYS A 111 22.71 8.19 8.39
N GLU A 112 23.23 7.06 8.86
CA GLU A 112 24.65 6.72 8.70
C GLU A 112 25.05 6.52 7.23
N TYR A 113 24.19 5.86 6.46
CA TYR A 113 24.45 5.60 5.05
C TYR A 113 24.47 6.89 4.21
N SER A 114 23.52 7.80 4.42
CA SER A 114 23.37 9.02 3.61
C SER A 114 24.45 10.06 3.83
N LYS A 115 25.19 10.00 4.95
CA LYS A 115 26.40 10.83 5.18
C LYS A 115 27.49 10.61 4.12
N LYS A 116 27.59 9.37 3.61
CA LYS A 116 28.67 8.95 2.69
C LYS A 116 28.19 8.68 1.26
N HIS A 117 26.88 8.54 1.07
CA HIS A 117 26.29 8.13 -0.21
C HIS A 117 25.08 8.98 -0.58
N LYS A 118 25.09 9.54 -1.78
CA LYS A 118 23.93 10.28 -2.33
C LYS A 118 22.76 9.35 -2.56
N SER A 119 21.74 9.45 -1.73
CA SER A 119 20.55 8.59 -1.76
C SER A 119 19.33 9.36 -1.30
N LYS A 120 18.11 8.85 -1.54
CA LYS A 120 16.84 9.41 -1.04
C LYS A 120 16.02 8.32 -0.37
N LEU A 121 15.33 8.66 0.72
CA LEU A 121 14.32 7.81 1.34
C LEU A 121 12.92 8.32 0.98
N ILE A 122 12.09 7.48 0.42
CA ILE A 122 10.67 7.72 0.20
C ILE A 122 9.91 6.82 1.17
N HIS A 123 9.27 7.42 2.17
CA HIS A 123 8.45 6.72 3.15
C HIS A 123 6.99 6.72 2.69
N ILE A 124 6.40 5.54 2.56
CA ILE A 124 5.03 5.39 2.11
C ILE A 124 4.10 5.25 3.31
N SER A 125 3.20 6.21 3.45
CA SER A 125 2.16 6.30 4.47
C SER A 125 0.76 6.16 3.88
N THR A 126 -0.27 6.62 4.58
CA THR A 126 -1.67 6.42 4.28
C THR A 126 -2.49 7.68 4.56
N ASP A 127 -3.62 7.84 3.91
CA ASP A 127 -4.63 8.87 4.20
C ASP A 127 -5.32 8.67 5.55
N GLU A 128 -5.27 7.45 6.11
CA GLU A 128 -5.88 7.13 7.41
C GLU A 128 -5.25 7.91 8.58
N VAL A 129 -4.05 8.47 8.41
CA VAL A 129 -3.41 9.33 9.44
C VAL A 129 -4.19 10.62 9.70
N TYR A 130 -4.98 11.09 8.73
CA TYR A 130 -5.79 12.30 8.87
C TYR A 130 -7.12 12.07 9.60
N GLY A 131 -7.54 10.80 9.80
CA GLY A 131 -8.83 10.44 10.37
C GLY A 131 -10.01 10.73 9.44
N ASP A 132 -11.20 10.88 10.03
CA ASP A 132 -12.43 11.18 9.28
C ASP A 132 -12.43 12.59 8.67
N ILE A 133 -12.64 12.66 7.36
CA ILE A 133 -12.77 13.91 6.60
C ILE A 133 -14.23 14.03 6.13
N LEU A 134 -15.11 14.47 7.03
CA LEU A 134 -16.55 14.51 6.77
C LEU A 134 -16.92 15.49 5.65
N SER A 135 -16.20 16.62 5.53
CA SER A 135 -16.36 17.61 4.46
C SER A 135 -15.00 17.99 3.87
N GLY A 136 -14.98 18.48 2.64
CA GLY A 136 -13.74 18.90 1.97
C GLY A 136 -12.76 17.75 1.71
N ARG A 137 -11.45 18.04 1.78
CA ARG A 137 -10.34 17.13 1.53
C ARG A 137 -9.11 17.51 2.36
N SER A 138 -8.41 16.56 2.96
CA SER A 138 -7.18 16.81 3.72
C SER A 138 -6.01 17.16 2.79
N SER A 139 -5.39 18.30 3.05
CA SER A 139 -4.10 18.67 2.45
C SER A 139 -2.94 18.09 3.28
N GLU A 140 -1.72 18.23 2.80
CA GLU A 140 -0.51 17.77 3.50
C GLU A 140 -0.23 18.54 4.80
N SER A 141 -0.90 19.68 5.03
CA SER A 141 -0.85 20.45 6.28
C SER A 141 -2.03 20.18 7.23
N TYR A 142 -2.94 19.27 6.84
CA TYR A 142 -4.07 18.91 7.70
C TYR A 142 -3.56 18.16 8.94
N PRO A 143 -4.08 18.43 10.16
CA PRO A 143 -3.64 17.75 11.37
C PRO A 143 -3.93 16.25 11.32
N TYR A 144 -3.04 15.45 11.88
CA TYR A 144 -3.23 14.01 12.03
C TYR A 144 -4.18 13.70 13.17
N GLN A 145 -5.20 12.90 12.91
CA GLN A 145 -6.22 12.44 13.86
C GLN A 145 -6.52 10.95 13.66
N PRO A 146 -5.51 10.07 13.80
CA PRO A 146 -5.67 8.65 13.51
C PRO A 146 -6.66 7.98 14.46
N SER A 147 -7.59 7.18 13.92
CA SER A 147 -8.68 6.51 14.65
C SER A 147 -8.43 5.03 14.92
N SER A 148 -7.35 4.44 14.42
CA SER A 148 -7.02 3.03 14.63
C SER A 148 -5.56 2.84 15.03
N PRO A 149 -5.20 1.70 15.71
CA PRO A 149 -3.80 1.41 16.03
C PRO A 149 -2.90 1.38 14.79
N TYR A 150 -3.40 0.90 13.64
CA TYR A 150 -2.69 0.99 12.37
C TYR A 150 -2.40 2.43 11.98
N ALA A 151 -3.44 3.27 11.89
CA ALA A 151 -3.30 4.68 11.50
C ALA A 151 -2.39 5.44 12.46
N ALA A 152 -2.52 5.20 13.78
CA ALA A 152 -1.64 5.79 14.80
C ALA A 152 -0.17 5.37 14.63
N SER A 153 0.09 4.09 14.30
CA SER A 153 1.46 3.63 14.06
C SER A 153 2.08 4.24 12.81
N LYS A 154 1.26 4.52 11.77
CA LYS A 154 1.71 5.23 10.55
C LYS A 154 1.96 6.71 10.82
N ALA A 155 1.08 7.38 11.56
CA ALA A 155 1.26 8.76 11.99
C ALA A 155 2.56 8.93 12.79
N ALA A 156 2.83 8.02 13.75
CA ALA A 156 4.08 8.01 14.52
C ALA A 156 5.32 7.87 13.61
N SER A 157 5.27 6.97 12.61
CA SER A 157 6.39 6.82 11.68
C SER A 157 6.61 8.04 10.79
N ASP A 158 5.54 8.70 10.35
CA ASP A 158 5.63 9.95 9.57
C ASP A 158 6.29 11.07 10.38
N HIS A 159 5.93 11.20 11.67
CA HIS A 159 6.57 12.14 12.57
C HIS A 159 8.05 11.81 12.82
N LEU A 160 8.41 10.52 12.97
CA LEU A 160 9.81 10.11 13.05
C LEU A 160 10.59 10.53 11.81
N VAL A 161 10.09 10.24 10.60
CA VAL A 161 10.77 10.65 9.36
C VAL A 161 10.94 12.17 9.31
N SER A 162 9.89 12.93 9.62
CA SER A 162 9.92 14.40 9.64
C SER A 162 10.96 14.94 10.63
N SER A 163 10.99 14.38 11.85
CA SER A 163 11.96 14.78 12.88
C SER A 163 13.41 14.50 12.45
N TYR A 164 13.65 13.33 11.81
CA TYR A 164 14.98 13.00 11.29
C TYR A 164 15.44 13.92 10.15
N VAL A 165 14.52 14.32 9.26
CA VAL A 165 14.82 15.33 8.23
C VAL A 165 15.21 16.64 8.89
N ARG A 166 14.44 17.10 9.87
CA ARG A 166 14.68 18.39 10.56
C ARG A 166 15.97 18.38 11.35
N THR A 167 16.20 17.34 12.16
CA THR A 167 17.32 17.25 13.10
C THR A 167 18.62 16.81 12.42
N TYR A 168 18.58 15.75 11.64
CA TYR A 168 19.77 15.13 11.07
C TYR A 168 19.96 15.42 9.58
N LYS A 169 19.07 16.21 8.96
CA LYS A 169 19.12 16.61 7.55
C LYS A 169 19.16 15.44 6.57
N ILE A 170 18.57 14.29 6.95
CA ILE A 170 18.50 13.15 6.04
C ILE A 170 17.64 13.46 4.82
N PRO A 171 18.00 12.97 3.62
CA PRO A 171 17.26 13.25 2.39
C PRO A 171 16.02 12.33 2.25
N ALA A 172 14.95 12.62 3.02
CA ALA A 172 13.73 11.85 3.03
C ALA A 172 12.50 12.66 2.63
N MET A 173 11.47 11.98 2.13
CA MET A 173 10.14 12.48 1.78
C MET A 173 9.09 11.49 2.25
N VAL A 174 7.88 11.98 2.56
CA VAL A 174 6.73 11.16 2.95
C VAL A 174 5.64 11.25 1.88
N THR A 175 4.95 10.14 1.63
CA THR A 175 3.78 10.12 0.76
C THR A 175 2.59 9.51 1.49
N ASN A 176 1.44 10.20 1.50
CA ASN A 176 0.19 9.71 2.06
C ASN A 176 -0.73 9.30 0.90
N CYS A 177 -1.03 8.02 0.77
CA CYS A 177 -1.83 7.53 -0.36
C CYS A 177 -3.25 7.15 0.06
N SER A 178 -4.20 7.36 -0.85
CA SER A 178 -5.55 6.86 -0.73
C SER A 178 -5.63 5.35 -0.91
N ASN A 179 -6.82 4.75 -0.74
CA ASN A 179 -7.00 3.30 -0.83
C ASN A 179 -6.57 2.76 -2.20
N ASN A 180 -5.51 1.98 -2.20
CA ASN A 180 -5.00 1.34 -3.40
C ASN A 180 -5.82 0.10 -3.77
N TYR A 181 -6.01 -0.13 -5.07
CA TYR A 181 -6.56 -1.39 -5.60
C TYR A 181 -5.83 -1.79 -6.87
N GLY A 182 -5.82 -3.08 -7.19
CA GLY A 182 -5.12 -3.58 -8.38
C GLY A 182 -4.67 -5.02 -8.31
N PRO A 183 -3.88 -5.47 -9.29
CA PRO A 183 -3.23 -6.79 -9.31
C PRO A 183 -2.39 -7.05 -8.07
N LYS A 184 -2.29 -8.32 -7.64
CA LYS A 184 -1.42 -8.78 -6.55
C LYS A 184 -1.85 -8.34 -5.13
N GLN A 185 -3.02 -7.70 -4.95
CA GLN A 185 -3.53 -7.30 -3.64
C GLN A 185 -4.06 -8.51 -2.86
N HIS A 186 -3.71 -8.60 -1.56
CA HIS A 186 -4.15 -9.71 -0.71
C HIS A 186 -5.68 -9.72 -0.51
N PRO A 187 -6.36 -10.88 -0.61
CA PRO A 187 -7.83 -10.99 -0.58
C PRO A 187 -8.45 -10.82 0.82
N GLU A 188 -7.71 -10.34 1.81
CA GLU A 188 -8.28 -9.77 3.03
C GLU A 188 -8.88 -8.36 2.79
N LYS A 189 -8.40 -7.64 1.75
CA LYS A 189 -8.91 -6.32 1.36
C LYS A 189 -10.17 -6.42 0.50
N LEU A 190 -11.01 -5.37 0.54
CA LEU A 190 -12.36 -5.37 -0.03
C LEU A 190 -12.41 -5.86 -1.49
N ILE A 191 -11.75 -5.17 -2.40
CA ILE A 191 -11.85 -5.47 -3.84
C ILE A 191 -11.39 -6.89 -4.18
N PRO A 192 -10.18 -7.34 -3.81
CA PRO A 192 -9.76 -8.71 -4.12
C PRO A 192 -10.58 -9.78 -3.38
N LYS A 193 -11.14 -9.47 -2.20
CA LYS A 193 -12.08 -10.36 -1.50
C LYS A 193 -13.35 -10.56 -2.29
N LEU A 194 -13.93 -9.49 -2.80
CA LEU A 194 -15.14 -9.56 -3.62
C LEU A 194 -14.86 -10.31 -4.94
N ILE A 195 -13.70 -10.06 -5.59
CA ILE A 195 -13.30 -10.81 -6.80
C ILE A 195 -13.17 -12.31 -6.49
N TYR A 196 -12.48 -12.67 -5.40
CA TYR A 196 -12.37 -14.07 -4.98
C TYR A 196 -13.74 -14.71 -4.79
N ASN A 197 -14.67 -14.01 -4.14
CA ASN A 197 -16.02 -14.51 -3.89
C ASN A 197 -16.83 -14.66 -5.18
N ILE A 198 -16.75 -13.70 -6.12
CA ILE A 198 -17.40 -13.80 -7.44
C ILE A 198 -16.88 -15.02 -8.19
N LEU A 199 -15.56 -15.22 -8.27
CA LEU A 199 -14.93 -16.33 -8.98
C LEU A 199 -15.24 -17.71 -8.35
N ASN A 200 -15.64 -17.74 -7.08
CA ASN A 200 -15.98 -18.97 -6.34
C ASN A 200 -17.49 -19.08 -6.04
N ASN A 201 -18.36 -18.32 -6.72
CA ASN A 201 -19.81 -18.31 -6.54
C ASN A 201 -20.23 -18.18 -5.06
N LYS A 202 -19.66 -17.17 -4.35
CA LYS A 202 -19.92 -16.89 -2.93
C LYS A 202 -20.58 -15.54 -2.74
N PRO A 203 -21.31 -15.32 -1.61
CA PRO A 203 -21.85 -14.01 -1.25
C PRO A 203 -20.77 -12.95 -1.08
N LEU A 204 -21.14 -11.68 -1.31
CA LEU A 204 -20.27 -10.50 -1.21
C LEU A 204 -20.53 -9.78 0.12
N PRO A 205 -19.73 -10.03 1.17
CA PRO A 205 -19.94 -9.41 2.48
C PRO A 205 -19.54 -7.93 2.46
N ILE A 206 -20.44 -7.06 2.94
CA ILE A 206 -20.22 -5.62 3.09
C ILE A 206 -20.51 -5.24 4.53
N TYR A 207 -19.58 -4.52 5.17
CA TYR A 207 -19.72 -4.03 6.54
C TYR A 207 -20.81 -2.97 6.67
N GLY A 208 -21.62 -3.07 7.73
CA GLY A 208 -22.69 -2.13 8.05
C GLY A 208 -23.66 -1.96 6.88
N LYS A 209 -23.96 -0.73 6.52
CA LYS A 209 -24.82 -0.37 5.37
C LYS A 209 -24.02 -0.18 4.07
N GLY A 210 -22.68 -0.30 4.11
CA GLY A 210 -21.80 -0.10 2.97
C GLY A 210 -21.65 1.36 2.53
N THR A 211 -21.99 2.31 3.39
CA THR A 211 -21.98 3.75 3.12
C THR A 211 -20.62 4.40 3.35
N ASN A 212 -19.71 3.73 4.07
CA ASN A 212 -18.34 4.23 4.28
C ASN A 212 -17.67 4.53 2.95
N SER A 213 -17.18 5.75 2.81
CA SER A 213 -16.63 6.29 1.57
C SER A 213 -15.11 6.32 1.62
N ARG A 214 -14.48 5.86 0.56
CA ARG A 214 -13.02 5.86 0.40
C ARG A 214 -12.65 6.48 -0.93
N GLU A 215 -11.48 7.09 -0.98
CA GLU A 215 -10.88 7.48 -2.24
C GLU A 215 -10.07 6.29 -2.78
N TRP A 216 -10.26 5.95 -4.06
CA TRP A 216 -9.68 4.75 -4.66
C TRP A 216 -8.69 5.09 -5.77
N ILE A 217 -7.45 4.62 -5.64
CA ILE A 217 -6.41 4.81 -6.66
C ILE A 217 -5.92 3.45 -7.22
N TYR A 218 -5.76 3.39 -8.54
CA TYR A 218 -5.19 2.21 -9.19
C TYR A 218 -3.69 2.11 -8.85
N VAL A 219 -3.24 0.93 -8.45
CA VAL A 219 -1.90 0.73 -7.90
C VAL A 219 -0.76 1.15 -8.84
N LYS A 220 -0.93 0.98 -10.17
CA LYS A 220 0.10 1.41 -11.12
C LYS A 220 0.21 2.93 -11.20
N ASP A 221 -0.89 3.65 -11.06
CA ASP A 221 -0.86 5.12 -10.98
C ASP A 221 -0.16 5.58 -9.69
N HIS A 222 -0.39 4.88 -8.56
CA HIS A 222 0.34 5.15 -7.33
C HIS A 222 1.85 4.89 -7.51
N CYS A 223 2.25 3.77 -8.11
CA CYS A 223 3.66 3.49 -8.39
C CYS A 223 4.32 4.57 -9.30
N ASP A 224 3.59 5.06 -10.31
CA ASP A 224 4.03 6.19 -11.14
C ASP A 224 4.23 7.47 -10.31
N ALA A 225 3.32 7.74 -9.34
CA ALA A 225 3.46 8.87 -8.41
C ALA A 225 4.71 8.75 -7.55
N LEU A 226 4.96 7.57 -6.97
CA LEU A 226 6.16 7.30 -6.17
C LEU A 226 7.45 7.56 -6.97
N LEU A 227 7.48 7.15 -8.24
CA LEU A 227 8.61 7.41 -9.12
C LEU A 227 8.76 8.90 -9.46
N LYS A 228 7.65 9.66 -9.56
CA LYS A 228 7.69 11.13 -9.68
C LYS A 228 8.22 11.81 -8.43
N VAL A 229 7.79 11.36 -7.24
CA VAL A 229 8.33 11.88 -5.97
C VAL A 229 9.83 11.60 -5.86
N PHE A 230 10.28 10.40 -6.19
CA PHE A 230 11.73 10.09 -6.23
C PHE A 230 12.51 11.03 -7.16
N SER A 231 12.00 11.27 -8.36
CA SER A 231 12.73 12.06 -9.38
C SER A 231 12.70 13.57 -9.15
N LYS A 232 11.53 14.11 -8.73
CA LYS A 232 11.26 15.56 -8.66
C LYS A 232 10.87 16.07 -7.29
N GLY A 233 10.58 15.18 -6.33
CA GLY A 233 10.17 15.58 -4.98
C GLY A 233 11.24 16.35 -4.24
N LYS A 234 10.81 17.35 -3.45
CA LYS A 234 11.66 18.15 -2.58
C LYS A 234 11.83 17.43 -1.23
N ILE A 235 13.06 17.37 -0.76
CA ILE A 235 13.40 16.76 0.54
C ILE A 235 12.65 17.46 1.67
N GLY A 236 12.16 16.69 2.63
CA GLY A 236 11.38 17.16 3.78
C GLY A 236 9.89 17.36 3.49
N GLU A 237 9.45 17.25 2.24
CA GLU A 237 8.08 17.48 1.86
C GLU A 237 7.22 16.22 1.97
N PHE A 238 5.93 16.45 2.25
CA PHE A 238 4.86 15.47 2.20
C PHE A 238 4.09 15.62 0.88
N TYR A 239 3.63 14.50 0.33
CA TYR A 239 2.84 14.47 -0.90
C TYR A 239 1.64 13.54 -0.76
N ASN A 240 0.43 14.11 -0.84
CA ASN A 240 -0.79 13.33 -0.92
C ASN A 240 -0.96 12.73 -2.34
N ILE A 241 -1.23 11.44 -2.40
CA ILE A 241 -1.38 10.70 -3.65
C ILE A 241 -2.77 10.06 -3.70
N GLY A 242 -3.67 10.67 -4.45
CA GLY A 242 -5.05 10.22 -4.59
C GLY A 242 -5.61 10.43 -5.99
N SER A 243 -6.81 9.94 -6.20
CA SER A 243 -7.52 10.02 -7.49
C SER A 243 -8.53 11.16 -7.57
N ASN A 244 -8.78 11.84 -6.44
CA ASN A 244 -9.87 12.80 -6.24
C ASN A 244 -11.28 12.20 -6.44
N LYS A 245 -11.43 10.87 -6.42
CA LYS A 245 -12.71 10.20 -6.62
C LYS A 245 -13.08 9.30 -5.44
N ASN A 246 -14.06 9.74 -4.68
CA ASN A 246 -14.63 8.98 -3.57
C ASN A 246 -15.74 8.05 -4.06
N LEU A 247 -15.76 6.83 -3.55
CA LEU A 247 -16.82 5.85 -3.77
C LEU A 247 -17.08 5.11 -2.46
N ASN A 248 -18.35 4.87 -2.15
CA ASN A 248 -18.69 4.02 -1.01
C ASN A 248 -18.58 2.53 -1.35
N ASN A 249 -18.53 1.69 -0.33
CA ASN A 249 -18.34 0.25 -0.50
C ASN A 249 -19.42 -0.41 -1.35
N LEU A 250 -20.66 0.11 -1.29
CA LEU A 250 -21.78 -0.38 -2.10
C LEU A 250 -21.58 -0.03 -3.59
N GLN A 251 -21.14 1.20 -3.91
CA GLN A 251 -20.82 1.61 -5.29
C GLN A 251 -19.67 0.79 -5.87
N VAL A 252 -18.63 0.55 -5.08
CA VAL A 252 -17.50 -0.32 -5.47
C VAL A 252 -18.00 -1.72 -5.80
N SER A 253 -18.82 -2.32 -4.94
CA SER A 253 -19.35 -3.68 -5.12
C SER A 253 -20.24 -3.79 -6.35
N LYS A 254 -21.14 -2.82 -6.57
CA LYS A 254 -22.01 -2.77 -7.77
C LYS A 254 -21.18 -2.64 -9.05
N THR A 255 -20.16 -1.75 -9.04
CA THR A 255 -19.25 -1.60 -10.19
C THR A 255 -18.51 -2.89 -10.51
N LEU A 256 -18.04 -3.59 -9.47
CA LEU A 256 -17.32 -4.86 -9.63
C LEU A 256 -18.23 -5.97 -10.19
N ILE A 257 -19.46 -6.12 -9.68
CA ILE A 257 -20.46 -7.08 -10.21
C ILE A 257 -20.73 -6.77 -11.68
N ASN A 258 -21.01 -5.52 -12.03
CA ASN A 258 -21.31 -5.14 -13.41
C ASN A 258 -20.13 -5.41 -14.34
N THR A 259 -18.91 -5.08 -13.92
CA THR A 259 -17.70 -5.38 -14.71
C THR A 259 -17.49 -6.87 -14.90
N SER A 260 -17.71 -7.68 -13.85
CA SER A 260 -17.49 -9.13 -13.91
C SER A 260 -18.42 -9.85 -14.88
N LYS A 261 -19.65 -9.33 -15.11
CA LYS A 261 -20.62 -9.88 -16.10
C LYS A 261 -20.08 -9.94 -17.53
N PHE A 262 -19.17 -9.01 -17.87
CA PHE A 262 -18.53 -8.95 -19.21
C PHE A 262 -17.32 -9.89 -19.33
N ILE A 263 -16.85 -10.46 -18.21
CA ILE A 263 -15.61 -11.26 -18.19
C ILE A 263 -15.91 -12.73 -17.89
N THR A 264 -16.91 -13.01 -17.05
CA THR A 264 -17.27 -14.38 -16.63
C THR A 264 -18.75 -14.51 -16.31
N LYS A 265 -19.28 -15.73 -16.41
CA LYS A 265 -20.63 -16.05 -15.94
C LYS A 265 -20.68 -15.92 -14.42
N ILE A 266 -21.66 -15.16 -13.92
CA ILE A 266 -21.87 -14.96 -12.48
C ILE A 266 -22.82 -16.02 -11.95
N GLY A 267 -22.42 -16.71 -10.90
CA GLY A 267 -23.25 -17.73 -10.25
C GLY A 267 -24.36 -17.11 -9.39
N LYS A 268 -25.44 -17.87 -9.18
CA LYS A 268 -26.64 -17.41 -8.44
C LYS A 268 -26.40 -16.99 -6.99
N LYS A 269 -25.33 -17.49 -6.34
CA LYS A 269 -24.97 -17.14 -4.95
C LYS A 269 -24.26 -15.80 -4.83
N VAL A 270 -23.83 -15.17 -5.93
CA VAL A 270 -23.15 -13.87 -5.93
C VAL A 270 -24.17 -12.76 -5.72
N LYS A 271 -24.38 -12.41 -4.46
CA LYS A 271 -25.25 -11.31 -4.02
C LYS A 271 -24.59 -10.55 -2.87
N ILE A 272 -24.87 -9.26 -2.75
CA ILE A 272 -24.41 -8.44 -1.63
C ILE A 272 -25.12 -8.90 -0.36
N VAL A 273 -24.35 -9.11 0.72
CA VAL A 273 -24.84 -9.47 2.05
C VAL A 273 -24.22 -8.51 3.05
N PHE A 274 -25.06 -7.81 3.79
CA PHE A 274 -24.61 -6.92 4.84
C PHE A 274 -24.22 -7.72 6.08
N VAL A 275 -23.09 -7.35 6.70
CA VAL A 275 -22.56 -8.00 7.90
C VAL A 275 -22.29 -6.94 8.98
N LYS A 276 -22.23 -7.35 10.26
CA LYS A 276 -21.96 -6.43 11.39
C LYS A 276 -20.72 -5.60 11.09
N ASP A 277 -20.80 -4.30 11.37
CA ASP A 277 -19.67 -3.38 11.18
C ASP A 277 -18.57 -3.60 12.22
N ARG A 278 -17.38 -3.04 11.97
CA ARG A 278 -16.25 -3.09 12.89
C ARG A 278 -16.25 -1.86 13.81
N PRO A 279 -15.66 -1.95 15.02
CA PRO A 279 -15.45 -0.80 15.89
C PRO A 279 -14.56 0.26 15.21
N GLY A 280 -14.81 1.55 15.50
CA GLY A 280 -13.98 2.65 15.01
C GLY A 280 -13.88 2.75 13.48
N HIS A 281 -14.95 2.36 12.77
CA HIS A 281 -14.93 2.38 11.32
C HIS A 281 -15.17 3.78 10.78
N ASP A 282 -14.12 4.46 10.38
CA ASP A 282 -14.19 5.79 9.79
C ASP A 282 -15.19 5.89 8.64
N VAL A 283 -15.89 6.99 8.58
CA VAL A 283 -16.97 7.23 7.61
C VAL A 283 -16.40 7.60 6.26
N ARG A 284 -15.40 8.51 6.22
CA ARG A 284 -14.91 9.03 4.94
C ARG A 284 -13.44 9.43 4.98
N TYR A 285 -12.65 8.99 3.99
CA TYR A 285 -11.33 9.53 3.69
C TYR A 285 -11.33 10.25 2.35
N ALA A 286 -10.68 11.40 2.28
CA ALA A 286 -10.56 12.19 1.04
C ALA A 286 -9.31 13.06 1.05
N LEU A 287 -8.38 12.82 0.13
CA LEU A 287 -7.14 13.56 -0.01
C LEU A 287 -7.26 14.73 -0.99
N ASN A 288 -6.60 15.82 -0.67
CA ASN A 288 -6.27 16.86 -1.65
C ASN A 288 -4.90 16.56 -2.26
N SER A 289 -4.88 16.13 -3.51
CA SER A 289 -3.66 15.79 -4.26
C SER A 289 -3.20 16.91 -5.20
N ASN A 290 -3.58 18.17 -4.96
CA ASN A 290 -3.20 19.29 -5.82
C ASN A 290 -1.69 19.58 -5.76
N LYS A 291 -1.03 19.38 -4.62
CA LYS A 291 0.41 19.63 -4.47
C LYS A 291 1.23 18.77 -5.43
N ILE A 292 1.01 17.46 -5.46
CA ILE A 292 1.75 16.57 -6.37
C ILE A 292 1.44 16.90 -7.84
N LYS A 293 0.19 17.27 -8.16
CA LYS A 293 -0.21 17.70 -9.50
C LYS A 293 0.53 18.96 -9.92
N LEU A 294 0.50 20.01 -9.11
CA LEU A 294 1.06 21.32 -9.45
C LEU A 294 2.59 21.33 -9.40
N LYS A 295 3.18 20.70 -8.36
CA LYS A 295 4.64 20.74 -8.15
C LYS A 295 5.42 19.69 -8.93
N LEU A 296 4.84 18.50 -9.14
CA LEU A 296 5.53 17.39 -9.80
C LEU A 296 4.95 17.03 -11.19
N GLY A 297 3.82 17.63 -11.58
CA GLY A 297 3.16 17.37 -12.87
C GLY A 297 2.57 15.96 -12.95
N TRP A 298 2.18 15.36 -11.81
CA TRP A 298 1.57 14.05 -11.78
C TRP A 298 0.05 14.12 -11.59
N LYS A 299 -0.68 13.26 -12.29
CA LYS A 299 -2.12 12.98 -12.10
C LYS A 299 -2.39 11.50 -12.40
N PRO A 300 -3.39 10.88 -11.74
CA PRO A 300 -3.79 9.52 -12.08
C PRO A 300 -4.31 9.45 -13.52
N LYS A 301 -3.99 8.36 -14.22
CA LYS A 301 -4.36 8.12 -15.62
C LYS A 301 -5.51 7.14 -15.75
N THR A 302 -5.71 6.28 -14.76
CA THR A 302 -6.66 5.17 -14.81
C THR A 302 -7.94 5.57 -14.07
N ASN A 303 -9.07 5.63 -14.75
CA ASN A 303 -10.35 5.81 -14.08
C ASN A 303 -10.79 4.52 -13.36
N PHE A 304 -11.70 4.65 -12.39
CA PHE A 304 -12.08 3.54 -11.53
C PHE A 304 -12.64 2.32 -12.28
N ARG A 305 -13.52 2.53 -13.28
CA ARG A 305 -14.11 1.43 -14.07
C ARG A 305 -13.03 0.67 -14.85
N GLN A 306 -12.14 1.40 -15.50
CA GLN A 306 -10.99 0.83 -16.22
C GLN A 306 -10.08 0.05 -15.28
N GLY A 307 -9.72 0.63 -14.13
CA GLY A 307 -8.88 -0.04 -13.13
C GLY A 307 -9.52 -1.29 -12.55
N ILE A 308 -10.83 -1.28 -12.28
CA ILE A 308 -11.58 -2.47 -11.84
C ILE A 308 -11.54 -3.57 -12.91
N LYS A 309 -11.74 -3.23 -14.19
CA LYS A 309 -11.63 -4.20 -15.28
C LYS A 309 -10.24 -4.84 -15.34
N LEU A 310 -9.18 -4.01 -15.33
CA LEU A 310 -7.78 -4.49 -15.33
C LEU A 310 -7.48 -5.37 -14.11
N THR A 311 -8.02 -5.00 -12.95
CA THR A 311 -7.86 -5.77 -11.70
C THR A 311 -8.54 -7.11 -11.80
N PHE A 312 -9.81 -7.14 -12.21
CA PHE A 312 -10.58 -8.37 -12.35
C PHE A 312 -9.96 -9.32 -13.39
N ASP A 313 -9.59 -8.79 -14.57
CA ASP A 313 -8.92 -9.55 -15.64
C ASP A 313 -7.63 -10.21 -15.12
N TRP A 314 -6.86 -9.49 -14.29
CA TRP A 314 -5.64 -10.06 -13.73
C TRP A 314 -5.94 -11.26 -12.82
N TYR A 315 -6.88 -11.15 -11.87
CA TYR A 315 -7.23 -12.27 -10.98
C TYR A 315 -7.86 -13.44 -11.74
N PHE A 316 -8.67 -13.14 -12.76
CA PHE A 316 -9.29 -14.16 -13.60
C PHE A 316 -8.23 -14.99 -14.36
N LYS A 317 -7.20 -14.34 -14.90
CA LYS A 317 -6.09 -15.00 -15.58
C LYS A 317 -5.09 -15.65 -14.61
N ASN A 318 -4.96 -15.15 -13.40
CA ASN A 318 -3.97 -15.58 -12.39
C ASN A 318 -4.64 -16.35 -11.23
N LYS A 319 -5.50 -17.31 -11.50
CA LYS A 319 -6.19 -18.12 -10.45
C LYS A 319 -5.20 -18.82 -9.50
N LYS A 320 -3.97 -19.14 -9.97
CA LYS A 320 -2.89 -19.70 -9.16
C LYS A 320 -2.46 -18.76 -8.01
N TYR A 321 -2.67 -17.45 -8.15
CA TYR A 321 -2.41 -16.49 -7.08
C TYR A 321 -3.20 -16.82 -5.81
N PHE A 322 -4.50 -17.13 -5.92
CA PHE A 322 -5.28 -17.50 -4.74
C PHE A 322 -4.85 -18.85 -4.13
N LYS A 323 -4.30 -19.76 -4.95
CA LYS A 323 -3.76 -21.04 -4.47
C LYS A 323 -2.44 -20.88 -3.71
N SER A 324 -1.69 -19.80 -3.97
CA SER A 324 -0.42 -19.49 -3.27
C SER A 324 -0.62 -18.83 -1.90
N LEU A 325 -1.86 -18.55 -1.50
CA LEU A 325 -2.23 -17.94 -0.23
C LEU A 325 -2.87 -18.96 0.71
N SER A 326 -2.71 -18.75 2.01
CA SER A 326 -3.41 -19.56 3.02
C SER A 326 -4.92 -19.37 2.91
N LYS A 327 -5.68 -20.48 2.79
CA LYS A 327 -7.15 -20.44 2.80
C LYS A 327 -7.69 -19.78 4.08
N LYS A 328 -7.03 -19.99 5.23
CA LYS A 328 -7.40 -19.41 6.52
C LYS A 328 -7.37 -17.88 6.45
N ASP A 329 -6.32 -17.29 5.85
CA ASP A 329 -6.18 -15.84 5.72
C ASP A 329 -7.18 -15.23 4.73
N ILE A 330 -7.62 -16.01 3.72
CA ILE A 330 -8.65 -15.55 2.77
C ILE A 330 -10.05 -15.57 3.41
N ILE A 331 -10.37 -16.57 4.23
CA ILE A 331 -11.74 -16.84 4.68
C ILE A 331 -12.04 -16.17 6.02
N LYS A 332 -11.07 -16.11 6.93
CA LYS A 332 -11.26 -15.62 8.30
C LYS A 332 -11.71 -14.16 8.28
N ARG A 333 -12.80 -13.87 8.98
CA ARG A 333 -13.21 -12.50 9.31
C ARG A 333 -12.46 -12.06 10.56
N LEU A 334 -11.84 -10.89 10.49
CA LEU A 334 -11.06 -10.25 11.56
C LEU A 334 -11.84 -9.06 12.13
N GLY A 335 -11.33 -8.42 13.17
CA GLY A 335 -11.95 -7.27 13.79
C GLY A 335 -13.23 -7.64 14.57
N LYS A 336 -13.26 -8.83 15.16
CA LYS A 336 -14.41 -9.33 15.93
C LYS A 336 -14.18 -9.26 17.45
N ALA A 337 -13.09 -8.69 17.88
CA ALA A 337 -12.66 -8.77 19.27
C ALA A 337 -13.62 -8.10 20.29
N TRP A 338 -14.76 -7.55 19.81
CA TRP A 338 -15.75 -6.85 20.63
C TRP A 338 -17.19 -7.24 20.27
#